data_992ddb18242a7ea47ab958f0d8bed025
#
_entry.id   992ddb18242a7ea47ab958f0d8bed025
#
_cell.length_a   1.000
_cell.length_b   1.000
_cell.length_c   1.000
_cell.angle_alpha   90.00
_cell.angle_beta   90.00
_cell.angle_gamma   90.00
#
_symmetry.space_group_name_H-M   'P 1'
#
loop_
_entity.id
_entity.type
_entity.pdbx_description
1 polymer ?
#
loop_
_entity_poly.entity_id
_entity_poly.type
_entity_poly.pdbx_seq_one_letter_code
_entity_poly.pdbx_strand_id
1 'polypeptide(L)'
;MSQVQNYIKKRAEKSEEFVHLMGIEEAKLDVALKLAELRKSAGLTQKQLAQKIGKPQSTISRVETGEMNPSIELVIELAQGLDKKLVINFE
;
A
#
# COMPACT_ATOMS: atom_id res chain seq x y z
N MET A 1 6.18 -12.06 -14.72
CA MET A 1 6.97 -10.87 -14.31
C MET A 1 6.00 -9.81 -13.77
N SER A 2 6.37 -9.13 -12.69
CA SER A 2 5.50 -8.12 -12.10
C SER A 2 5.43 -6.85 -12.94
N GLN A 3 4.39 -6.04 -12.75
CA GLN A 3 4.25 -4.75 -13.42
C GLN A 3 5.39 -3.80 -13.06
N VAL A 4 5.87 -3.86 -11.82
CA VAL A 4 6.97 -3.03 -11.36
C VAL A 4 8.25 -3.35 -12.12
N GLN A 5 8.56 -4.63 -12.31
CA GLN A 5 9.73 -5.05 -13.08
C GLN A 5 9.64 -4.63 -14.54
N ASN A 6 8.48 -4.73 -15.15
CA ASN A 6 8.26 -4.28 -16.51
C ASN A 6 8.44 -2.78 -16.64
N TYR A 7 7.95 -2.03 -15.66
CA TYR A 7 8.09 -0.58 -15.61
C TYR A 7 9.55 -0.15 -15.52
N ILE A 8 10.30 -0.76 -14.62
CA ILE A 8 11.73 -0.51 -14.44
C ILE A 8 12.48 -0.79 -15.75
N LYS A 9 12.17 -1.90 -16.40
CA LYS A 9 12.81 -2.30 -17.65
C LYS A 9 12.61 -1.26 -18.75
N LYS A 10 11.39 -0.73 -18.88
CA LYS A 10 11.06 0.30 -19.87
C LYS A 10 11.77 1.62 -19.63
N ARG A 11 12.07 1.93 -18.39
CA ARG A 11 12.70 3.19 -17.97
C ARG A 11 14.22 3.12 -17.89
N ALA A 12 14.81 1.95 -18.05
CA ALA A 12 16.25 1.75 -17.89
C ALA A 12 17.12 2.64 -18.78
N GLU A 13 16.58 3.10 -19.91
CA GLU A 13 17.30 3.98 -20.85
C GLU A 13 17.51 5.39 -20.34
N LYS A 14 16.76 5.83 -19.30
CA LYS A 14 16.81 7.21 -18.81
C LYS A 14 17.82 7.38 -17.69
N SER A 15 17.63 6.65 -16.60
CA SER A 15 18.47 6.75 -15.40
C SER A 15 18.11 5.60 -14.47
N GLU A 16 19.12 4.84 -14.02
CA GLU A 16 18.89 3.75 -13.07
C GLU A 16 18.32 4.26 -11.77
N GLU A 17 18.81 5.40 -11.26
CA GLU A 17 18.31 6.00 -10.04
C GLU A 17 16.86 6.46 -10.18
N PHE A 18 16.54 7.13 -11.28
CA PHE A 18 15.18 7.59 -11.57
C PHE A 18 14.22 6.39 -11.67
N VAL A 19 14.62 5.36 -12.41
CA VAL A 19 13.82 4.14 -12.59
C VAL A 19 13.57 3.45 -11.26
N HIS A 20 14.60 3.36 -10.43
CA HIS A 20 14.47 2.77 -9.09
C HIS A 20 13.46 3.52 -8.23
N LEU A 21 13.57 4.84 -8.17
CA LEU A 21 12.63 5.68 -7.41
C LEU A 21 11.21 5.57 -7.91
N MET A 22 11.01 5.55 -9.23
CA MET A 22 9.68 5.42 -9.82
C MET A 22 9.06 4.05 -9.52
N GLY A 23 9.86 2.99 -9.53
CA GLY A 23 9.40 1.65 -9.16
C GLY A 23 8.91 1.58 -7.72
N ILE A 24 9.62 2.22 -6.80
CA ILE A 24 9.22 2.30 -5.39
C ILE A 24 7.91 3.06 -5.23
N GLU A 25 7.79 4.23 -5.86
CA GLU A 25 6.59 5.05 -5.78
C GLU A 25 5.37 4.33 -6.35
N GLU A 26 5.52 3.62 -7.45
CA GLU A 26 4.45 2.84 -8.03
C GLU A 26 3.98 1.72 -7.08
N ALA A 27 4.91 1.02 -6.47
CA ALA A 27 4.59 -0.04 -5.51
C ALA A 27 3.86 0.51 -4.27
N LYS A 28 4.28 1.69 -3.79
CA LYS A 28 3.63 2.35 -2.66
C LYS A 28 2.19 2.73 -2.98
N LEU A 29 1.94 3.26 -4.18
CA LEU A 29 0.60 3.61 -4.63
C LEU A 29 -0.28 2.37 -4.78
N ASP A 30 0.26 1.27 -5.28
CA ASP A 30 -0.47 0.01 -5.40
C ASP A 30 -0.96 -0.47 -4.03
N VAL A 31 -0.10 -0.41 -3.01
CA VAL A 31 -0.46 -0.79 -1.65
C VAL A 31 -1.56 0.12 -1.11
N ALA A 32 -1.40 1.44 -1.29
CA ALA A 32 -2.37 2.43 -0.81
C ALA A 32 -3.75 2.21 -1.43
N LEU A 33 -3.80 2.03 -2.75
CA LEU A 33 -5.05 1.79 -3.47
C LEU A 33 -5.70 0.48 -3.04
N LYS A 34 -4.92 -0.57 -2.86
CA LYS A 34 -5.43 -1.87 -2.45
C LYS A 34 -6.04 -1.82 -1.06
N LEU A 35 -5.39 -1.16 -0.13
CA LEU A 35 -5.91 -1.01 1.23
C LEU A 35 -7.21 -0.21 1.25
N ALA A 36 -7.30 0.87 0.46
CA ALA A 36 -8.54 1.64 0.36
C ALA A 36 -9.67 0.82 -0.26
N GLU A 37 -9.40 0.04 -1.29
CA GLU A 37 -10.38 -0.86 -1.91
C GLU A 37 -10.90 -1.88 -0.91
N LEU A 38 -10.00 -2.53 -0.17
CA LEU A 38 -10.36 -3.55 0.81
C LEU A 38 -11.22 -2.96 1.92
N ARG A 39 -10.87 -1.75 2.39
CA ARG A 39 -11.65 -1.06 3.40
C ARG A 39 -13.08 -0.77 2.92
N LYS A 40 -13.19 -0.21 1.71
CA LYS A 40 -14.49 0.12 1.13
C LYS A 40 -15.32 -1.14 0.88
N SER A 41 -14.70 -2.21 0.40
CA SER A 41 -15.36 -3.49 0.20
C SER A 41 -15.87 -4.10 1.50
N ALA A 42 -15.18 -3.84 2.61
CA ALA A 42 -15.61 -4.29 3.93
C ALA A 42 -16.73 -3.41 4.52
N GLY A 43 -17.10 -2.32 3.84
CA GLY A 43 -18.14 -1.42 4.31
C GLY A 43 -17.70 -0.53 5.48
N LEU A 44 -16.39 -0.32 5.64
CA LEU A 44 -15.86 0.47 6.75
C LEU A 44 -15.43 1.86 6.28
N THR A 45 -15.71 2.87 7.11
CA THR A 45 -15.10 4.19 6.94
C THR A 45 -13.66 4.16 7.45
N GLN A 46 -12.87 5.16 7.08
CA GLN A 46 -11.52 5.31 7.64
C GLN A 46 -11.54 5.37 9.16
N LYS A 47 -12.51 6.10 9.71
CA LYS A 47 -12.67 6.23 11.16
C LYS A 47 -12.97 4.88 11.82
N GLN A 48 -13.87 4.10 11.22
CA GLN A 48 -14.24 2.79 11.75
C GLN A 48 -13.06 1.82 11.73
N LEU A 49 -12.30 1.79 10.64
CA LEU A 49 -11.11 0.95 10.57
C LEU A 49 -10.06 1.40 11.60
N ALA A 50 -9.85 2.71 11.72
CA ALA A 50 -8.91 3.26 12.69
C ALA A 50 -9.29 2.85 14.12
N GLN A 51 -10.55 2.94 14.48
CA GLN A 51 -11.05 2.51 15.80
C GLN A 51 -10.83 1.01 16.01
N LYS A 52 -11.05 0.23 14.98
CA LYS A 52 -10.94 -1.23 15.05
C LYS A 52 -9.51 -1.68 15.35
N ILE A 53 -8.52 -0.98 14.81
CA ILE A 53 -7.10 -1.33 15.00
C ILE A 53 -6.40 -0.47 16.05
N GLY A 54 -7.12 0.45 16.69
CA GLY A 54 -6.55 1.27 17.76
C GLY A 54 -5.55 2.31 17.26
N LYS A 55 -5.76 2.86 16.07
CA LYS A 55 -4.90 3.90 15.47
C LYS A 55 -5.70 5.18 15.21
N PRO A 56 -5.04 6.34 15.09
CA PRO A 56 -5.73 7.55 14.66
C PRO A 56 -6.25 7.44 13.23
N GLN A 57 -7.37 8.09 12.95
CA GLN A 57 -7.91 8.13 11.59
C GLN A 57 -6.88 8.71 10.60
N SER A 58 -6.10 9.70 11.03
CA SER A 58 -5.06 10.30 10.19
C SER A 58 -4.05 9.29 9.68
N THR A 59 -3.78 8.23 10.44
CA THR A 59 -2.89 7.15 10.00
C THR A 59 -3.49 6.43 8.79
N ILE A 60 -4.78 6.08 8.85
CA ILE A 60 -5.46 5.42 7.74
C ILE A 60 -5.47 6.34 6.51
N SER A 61 -5.82 7.60 6.70
CA SER A 61 -5.85 8.57 5.61
C SER A 61 -4.49 8.70 4.92
N ARG A 62 -3.41 8.82 5.68
CA ARG A 62 -2.05 8.97 5.12
C ARG A 62 -1.59 7.72 4.38
N VAL A 63 -1.95 6.55 4.89
CA VAL A 63 -1.64 5.29 4.20
C VAL A 63 -2.38 5.24 2.86
N GLU A 64 -3.67 5.57 2.85
CA GLU A 64 -4.50 5.49 1.65
C GLU A 64 -4.16 6.55 0.59
N THR A 65 -3.58 7.68 0.98
CA THR A 65 -3.16 8.71 0.04
C THR A 65 -1.72 8.52 -0.45
N GLY A 66 -0.99 7.58 0.13
CA GLY A 66 0.42 7.35 -0.20
C GLY A 66 1.38 8.31 0.48
N GLU A 67 0.90 9.19 1.37
CA GLU A 67 1.76 10.10 2.12
C GLU A 67 2.66 9.38 3.12
N MET A 68 2.24 8.23 3.59
CA MET A 68 2.94 7.48 4.61
C MET A 68 3.37 6.13 4.07
N ASN A 69 4.61 5.74 4.39
CA ASN A 69 5.10 4.39 4.16
C ASN A 69 4.68 3.53 5.35
N PRO A 70 3.66 2.68 5.22
CA PRO A 70 3.31 1.81 6.33
C PRO A 70 4.40 0.77 6.55
N SER A 71 4.72 0.51 7.81
CA SER A 71 5.56 -0.62 8.17
C SER A 71 4.84 -1.93 7.85
N ILE A 72 5.57 -3.01 7.73
CA ILE A 72 4.98 -4.35 7.58
C ILE A 72 4.02 -4.62 8.73
N GLU A 73 4.41 -4.26 9.94
CA GLU A 73 3.57 -4.43 11.13
C GLU A 73 2.23 -3.70 10.98
N LEU A 74 2.26 -2.45 10.53
CA LEU A 74 1.03 -1.68 10.31
C LEU A 74 0.17 -2.30 9.22
N VAL A 75 0.76 -2.78 8.13
CA VAL A 75 0.01 -3.45 7.06
C VAL A 75 -0.66 -4.70 7.60
N ILE A 76 0.01 -5.47 8.44
CA ILE A 76 -0.58 -6.65 9.09
C ILE A 76 -1.76 -6.25 9.97
N GLU A 77 -1.61 -5.18 10.77
CA GLU A 77 -2.69 -4.68 11.62
C GLU A 77 -3.91 -4.25 10.79
N LEU A 78 -3.66 -3.55 9.67
CA LEU A 78 -4.73 -3.15 8.75
C LEU A 78 -5.44 -4.36 8.16
N ALA A 79 -4.68 -5.36 7.73
CA ALA A 79 -5.24 -6.59 7.19
C ALA A 79 -6.12 -7.29 8.22
N GLN A 80 -5.65 -7.40 9.46
CA GLN A 80 -6.42 -7.99 10.55
C GLN A 80 -7.71 -7.23 10.82
N GLY A 81 -7.65 -5.90 10.79
CA GLY A 81 -8.83 -5.06 10.94
C GLY A 81 -9.85 -5.25 9.82
N LEU A 82 -9.41 -5.70 8.66
CA LEU A 82 -10.24 -5.97 7.50
C LEU A 82 -10.63 -7.47 7.39
N ASP A 83 -10.33 -8.26 8.40
CA ASP A 83 -10.53 -9.71 8.42
C ASP A 83 -9.84 -10.39 7.24
N LYS A 84 -8.66 -9.91 6.90
CA LYS A 84 -7.82 -10.42 5.83
C LYS A 84 -6.47 -10.85 6.37
N LYS A 85 -5.77 -11.67 5.61
CA LYS A 85 -4.41 -12.09 5.92
C LYS A 85 -3.47 -11.49 4.88
N LEU A 86 -2.38 -10.89 5.37
CA LEU A 86 -1.33 -10.41 4.46
C LEU A 86 -0.58 -11.61 3.90
N VAL A 87 -0.56 -11.71 2.57
CA VAL A 87 0.23 -12.70 1.85
C VAL A 87 1.24 -11.94 1.00
N ILE A 88 2.50 -12.32 1.10
CA ILE A 88 3.60 -11.69 0.35
C ILE A 88 4.08 -12.65 -0.71
N ASN A 89 4.20 -12.15 -1.93
CA ASN A 89 4.65 -12.93 -3.06
C ASN A 89 5.67 -12.12 -3.86
N PHE A 90 6.82 -12.74 -4.13
CA PHE A 90 7.86 -12.15 -4.98
C PHE A 90 7.90 -12.92 -6.30
N GLU A 91 7.87 -12.18 -7.38
CA GLU A 91 7.93 -12.73 -8.74
C GLU A 91 9.31 -12.55 -9.36
#